data_e4570a2f2bd926252ece9ff34f7dce0c
#
_entry.id   e4570a2f2bd926252ece9ff34f7dce0c
#
_cell.length_a   1.000
_cell.length_b   1.000
_cell.length_c   1.000
_cell.angle_alpha   90.00
_cell.angle_beta   90.00
_cell.angle_gamma   90.00
#
_symmetry.space_group_name_H-M   'P 1'
#
loop_
_entity.id
_entity.type
_entity.pdbx_description
1 polymer ?
#
loop_
_entity_poly.entity_id
_entity_poly.type
_entity_poly.pdbx_seq_one_letter_code
_entity_poly.pdbx_strand_id
1 'polypeptide(L)'
;VQGAVTEHSLTMAGADRAESAVVLGSQQIEDLQGRDAKSLMNSLTIKQYNPDIYVCTQLFDSSSLTNAELSRADEIVVVGALAGGLLSRAALDHGSSRAISSLVRTEEQGVIYRVSVPVSWVGRSFGALLEEAKTQSNILLVGIESSAGDLVLNPPGDCTLGELHMVAVIANQRPQL
;
A
#
# COMPACT_ATOMS: atom_id res chain seq x y z
N VAL A 1 -18.90 -6.52 5.29
CA VAL A 1 -20.27 -6.62 4.74
C VAL A 1 -20.26 -7.68 3.65
N GLN A 2 -21.08 -8.71 3.77
CA GLN A 2 -21.31 -9.69 2.70
C GLN A 2 -22.61 -9.31 1.97
N GLY A 3 -22.56 -9.12 0.64
CA GLY A 3 -23.72 -8.77 -0.18
C GLY A 3 -23.58 -7.43 -0.90
N ALA A 4 -24.71 -6.80 -1.20
CA ALA A 4 -24.71 -5.49 -1.84
C ALA A 4 -24.24 -4.40 -0.87
N VAL A 5 -23.34 -3.55 -1.33
CA VAL A 5 -22.94 -2.35 -0.61
C VAL A 5 -23.99 -1.29 -0.84
N THR A 6 -24.76 -0.99 0.22
CA THR A 6 -25.85 -0.02 0.24
C THR A 6 -25.65 0.91 1.45
N GLU A 7 -26.30 2.06 1.45
CA GLU A 7 -26.27 2.99 2.59
C GLU A 7 -26.66 2.30 3.90
N HIS A 8 -27.71 1.49 3.87
CA HIS A 8 -28.15 0.71 5.04
C HIS A 8 -27.09 -0.25 5.54
N SER A 9 -26.44 -1.02 4.62
CA SER A 9 -25.37 -1.96 5.01
C SER A 9 -24.12 -1.25 5.51
N LEU A 10 -23.80 -0.07 4.99
CA LEU A 10 -22.69 0.76 5.45
C LEU A 10 -22.95 1.34 6.84
N THR A 11 -24.15 1.84 7.09
CA THR A 11 -24.57 2.31 8.43
C THR A 11 -24.46 1.18 9.46
N MET A 12 -24.98 0.00 9.14
CA MET A 12 -24.89 -1.17 10.04
C MET A 12 -23.46 -1.63 10.30
N ALA A 13 -22.56 -1.41 9.34
CA ALA A 13 -21.12 -1.71 9.47
C ALA A 13 -20.35 -0.62 10.23
N GLY A 14 -20.96 0.53 10.54
CA GLY A 14 -20.28 1.65 11.19
C GLY A 14 -19.31 2.39 10.28
N ALA A 15 -19.58 2.41 8.96
CA ALA A 15 -18.70 3.05 7.99
C ALA A 15 -18.64 4.58 8.14
N ASP A 16 -19.60 5.17 8.87
CA ASP A 16 -19.62 6.59 9.24
C ASP A 16 -18.47 7.00 10.17
N ARG A 17 -17.93 6.05 10.93
CA ARG A 17 -16.84 6.27 11.91
C ARG A 17 -15.61 5.37 11.69
N ALA A 18 -15.61 4.61 10.62
CA ALA A 18 -14.46 3.77 10.27
C ALA A 18 -13.34 4.61 9.66
N GLU A 19 -12.11 4.35 10.07
CA GLU A 19 -10.91 4.99 9.51
C GLU A 19 -10.55 4.44 8.13
N SER A 20 -10.81 3.14 7.90
CA SER A 20 -10.48 2.48 6.64
C SER A 20 -11.47 1.39 6.26
N ALA A 21 -11.55 1.11 4.97
CA ALA A 21 -12.31 0.01 4.40
C ALA A 21 -11.48 -0.76 3.36
N VAL A 22 -11.60 -2.08 3.38
CA VAL A 22 -10.99 -2.96 2.37
C VAL A 22 -12.10 -3.56 1.51
N VAL A 23 -12.02 -3.32 0.21
CA VAL A 23 -12.97 -3.85 -0.77
C VAL A 23 -12.33 -5.05 -1.47
N LEU A 24 -12.91 -6.22 -1.27
CA LEU A 24 -12.46 -7.46 -1.88
C LEU A 24 -13.34 -7.83 -3.08
N GLY A 25 -12.75 -8.49 -4.06
CA GLY A 25 -13.45 -8.99 -5.23
C GLY A 25 -14.50 -10.05 -4.89
N SER A 26 -15.68 -9.94 -5.48
CA SER A 26 -16.77 -10.88 -5.26
C SER A 26 -16.48 -12.25 -5.86
N GLN A 27 -16.57 -13.31 -5.07
CA GLN A 27 -16.45 -14.69 -5.55
C GLN A 27 -17.69 -15.19 -6.29
N GLN A 28 -18.81 -14.47 -6.21
CA GLN A 28 -20.08 -14.84 -6.86
C GLN A 28 -20.13 -14.47 -8.34
N ILE A 29 -19.20 -13.66 -8.82
CA ILE A 29 -19.07 -13.25 -10.21
C ILE A 29 -17.96 -14.09 -10.83
N GLU A 30 -18.25 -14.84 -11.89
CA GLU A 30 -17.25 -15.72 -12.54
C GLU A 30 -16.23 -14.91 -13.35
N ASP A 31 -16.71 -13.88 -14.05
CA ASP A 31 -15.88 -13.01 -14.88
C ASP A 31 -15.03 -12.05 -14.06
N LEU A 32 -13.71 -12.01 -14.33
CA LEU A 32 -12.76 -11.16 -13.61
C LEU A 32 -13.05 -9.67 -13.79
N GLN A 33 -13.41 -9.25 -15.00
CA GLN A 33 -13.74 -7.84 -15.27
C GLN A 33 -14.99 -7.41 -14.52
N GLY A 34 -16.00 -8.27 -14.45
CA GLY A 34 -17.20 -8.03 -13.64
C GLY A 34 -16.90 -7.95 -12.15
N ARG A 35 -15.95 -8.78 -11.64
CA ARG A 35 -15.48 -8.67 -10.24
C ARG A 35 -14.85 -7.31 -9.98
N ASP A 36 -13.96 -6.88 -10.85
CA ASP A 36 -13.24 -5.62 -10.74
C ASP A 36 -14.19 -4.44 -10.84
N ALA A 37 -15.09 -4.44 -11.81
CA ALA A 37 -16.12 -3.40 -11.95
C ALA A 37 -16.98 -3.27 -10.68
N LYS A 38 -17.38 -4.39 -10.07
CA LYS A 38 -18.11 -4.39 -8.81
C LYS A 38 -17.28 -3.84 -7.65
N SER A 39 -15.98 -4.19 -7.58
CA SER A 39 -15.08 -3.65 -6.56
C SER A 39 -14.97 -2.12 -6.67
N LEU A 40 -14.78 -1.59 -7.88
CA LEU A 40 -14.71 -0.16 -8.14
C LEU A 40 -16.02 0.57 -7.77
N MET A 41 -17.17 -0.02 -8.12
CA MET A 41 -18.48 0.53 -7.75
C MET A 41 -18.71 0.52 -6.23
N ASN A 42 -18.30 -0.54 -5.55
CA ASN A 42 -18.40 -0.60 -4.09
C ASN A 42 -17.54 0.47 -3.43
N SER A 43 -16.32 0.69 -3.93
CA SER A 43 -15.41 1.72 -3.44
C SER A 43 -16.01 3.12 -3.61
N LEU A 44 -16.57 3.41 -4.80
CA LEU A 44 -17.26 4.66 -5.06
C LEU A 44 -18.44 4.87 -4.08
N THR A 45 -19.24 3.82 -3.84
CA THR A 45 -20.38 3.89 -2.90
C THR A 45 -19.92 4.18 -1.47
N ILE A 46 -18.82 3.56 -1.03
CA ILE A 46 -18.23 3.81 0.29
C ILE A 46 -17.74 5.25 0.39
N LYS A 47 -17.02 5.74 -0.62
CA LYS A 47 -16.52 7.12 -0.66
C LYS A 47 -17.63 8.16 -0.78
N GLN A 48 -18.76 7.84 -1.40
CA GLN A 48 -19.94 8.72 -1.41
C GLN A 48 -20.61 8.78 -0.03
N TYR A 49 -20.62 7.67 0.70
CA TYR A 49 -21.20 7.58 2.04
C TYR A 49 -20.31 8.28 3.10
N ASN A 50 -19.01 8.02 3.08
CA ASN A 50 -18.01 8.67 3.93
C ASN A 50 -16.80 9.07 3.10
N PRO A 51 -16.66 10.36 2.71
CA PRO A 51 -15.53 10.84 1.90
C PRO A 51 -14.17 10.71 2.57
N ASP A 52 -14.13 10.72 3.90
CA ASP A 52 -12.88 10.73 4.69
C ASP A 52 -12.33 9.33 4.97
N ILE A 53 -13.13 8.27 4.74
CA ILE A 53 -12.68 6.90 4.95
C ILE A 53 -11.59 6.52 3.94
N TYR A 54 -10.49 5.92 4.41
CA TYR A 54 -9.45 5.38 3.53
C TYR A 54 -9.90 4.07 2.89
N VAL A 55 -10.00 4.02 1.56
CA VAL A 55 -10.50 2.85 0.82
C VAL A 55 -9.36 2.18 0.06
N CYS A 56 -9.03 0.94 0.45
CA CYS A 56 -8.13 0.06 -0.29
C CYS A 56 -8.95 -0.96 -1.09
N THR A 57 -8.73 -1.04 -2.40
CA THR A 57 -9.53 -1.86 -3.31
C THR A 57 -8.69 -2.92 -4.00
N GLN A 58 -9.16 -4.16 -3.94
CA GLN A 58 -8.61 -5.28 -4.70
C GLN A 58 -9.13 -5.27 -6.14
N LEU A 59 -8.21 -5.35 -7.10
CA LEU A 59 -8.49 -5.71 -8.49
C LEU A 59 -7.72 -6.98 -8.87
N PHE A 60 -8.24 -7.72 -9.84
CA PHE A 60 -7.60 -8.93 -10.36
C PHE A 60 -6.77 -8.65 -11.60
N ASP A 61 -7.24 -7.74 -12.47
CA ASP A 61 -6.64 -7.45 -13.78
C ASP A 61 -6.16 -6.00 -13.89
N SER A 62 -4.94 -5.81 -14.40
CA SER A 62 -4.36 -4.47 -14.62
C SER A 62 -5.13 -3.64 -15.65
N SER A 63 -5.87 -4.27 -16.57
CA SER A 63 -6.73 -3.55 -17.54
C SER A 63 -7.83 -2.74 -16.86
N SER A 64 -8.25 -3.16 -15.66
CA SER A 64 -9.26 -2.48 -14.84
C SER A 64 -8.77 -1.15 -14.24
N LEU A 65 -7.44 -0.90 -14.24
CA LEU A 65 -6.85 0.35 -13.72
C LEU A 65 -7.31 1.59 -14.49
N THR A 66 -7.65 1.45 -15.76
CA THR A 66 -8.16 2.57 -16.58
C THR A 66 -9.42 3.23 -15.96
N ASN A 67 -10.21 2.45 -15.23
CA ASN A 67 -11.42 2.93 -14.57
C ASN A 67 -11.24 3.17 -13.06
N ALA A 68 -10.03 2.98 -12.57
CA ALA A 68 -9.75 3.02 -11.14
C ALA A 68 -9.99 4.41 -10.51
N GLU A 69 -9.65 5.48 -11.23
CA GLU A 69 -9.88 6.86 -10.78
C GLU A 69 -11.36 7.14 -10.50
N LEU A 70 -12.27 6.52 -11.26
CA LEU A 70 -13.71 6.68 -11.07
C LEU A 70 -14.20 6.15 -9.72
N SER A 71 -13.49 5.20 -9.13
CA SER A 71 -13.83 4.60 -7.84
C SER A 71 -13.54 5.49 -6.64
N ARG A 72 -12.66 6.50 -6.82
CA ARG A 72 -12.11 7.35 -5.74
C ARG A 72 -11.44 6.54 -4.63
N ALA A 73 -11.03 5.30 -4.89
CA ALA A 73 -10.25 4.53 -3.93
C ALA A 73 -8.91 5.22 -3.68
N ASP A 74 -8.46 5.23 -2.43
CA ASP A 74 -7.17 5.82 -2.04
C ASP A 74 -6.01 4.91 -2.40
N GLU A 75 -6.26 3.59 -2.44
CA GLU A 75 -5.27 2.61 -2.83
C GLU A 75 -5.90 1.46 -3.63
N ILE A 76 -5.17 1.01 -4.66
CA ILE A 76 -5.58 -0.12 -5.50
C ILE A 76 -4.50 -1.17 -5.52
N VAL A 77 -4.89 -2.40 -5.18
CA VAL A 77 -4.01 -3.56 -5.20
C VAL A 77 -4.42 -4.51 -6.31
N VAL A 78 -3.61 -4.60 -7.37
CA VAL A 78 -3.84 -5.54 -8.47
C VAL A 78 -3.17 -6.88 -8.14
N VAL A 79 -3.96 -7.82 -7.65
CA VAL A 79 -3.46 -9.11 -7.14
C VAL A 79 -2.80 -9.94 -8.24
N GLY A 80 -3.35 -9.93 -9.46
CA GLY A 80 -2.79 -10.65 -10.60
C GLY A 80 -1.37 -10.19 -10.96
N ALA A 81 -1.13 -8.88 -10.97
CA ALA A 81 0.18 -8.30 -11.25
C ALA A 81 1.20 -8.65 -10.15
N LEU A 82 0.80 -8.55 -8.87
CA LEU A 82 1.64 -8.91 -7.74
C LEU A 82 2.02 -10.41 -7.75
N ALA A 83 1.04 -11.28 -7.97
CA ALA A 83 1.27 -12.72 -8.04
C ALA A 83 2.20 -13.09 -9.21
N GLY A 84 1.98 -12.49 -10.39
CA GLY A 84 2.83 -12.69 -11.56
C GLY A 84 4.26 -12.24 -11.33
N GLY A 85 4.46 -11.07 -10.73
CA GLY A 85 5.78 -10.54 -10.36
C GLY A 85 6.50 -11.45 -9.35
N LEU A 86 5.78 -11.91 -8.31
CA LEU A 86 6.34 -12.81 -7.31
C LEU A 86 6.76 -14.16 -7.91
N LEU A 87 5.92 -14.76 -8.76
CA LEU A 87 6.23 -16.03 -9.46
C LEU A 87 7.44 -15.88 -10.37
N SER A 88 7.51 -14.79 -11.14
CA SER A 88 8.65 -14.52 -12.02
C SER A 88 9.95 -14.38 -11.22
N ARG A 89 9.91 -13.66 -10.10
CA ARG A 89 11.07 -13.52 -9.22
C ARG A 89 11.48 -14.84 -8.60
N ALA A 90 10.52 -15.63 -8.09
CA ALA A 90 10.80 -16.93 -7.49
C ALA A 90 11.43 -17.93 -8.48
N ALA A 91 11.10 -17.81 -9.76
CA ALA A 91 11.71 -18.63 -10.82
C ALA A 91 13.15 -18.22 -11.14
N LEU A 92 13.45 -16.92 -11.08
CA LEU A 92 14.78 -16.39 -11.40
C LEU A 92 15.74 -16.44 -10.18
N ASP A 93 15.20 -16.21 -8.99
CA ASP A 93 15.96 -16.13 -7.75
C ASP A 93 15.28 -17.00 -6.67
N HIS A 94 15.80 -18.22 -6.52
CA HIS A 94 15.23 -19.24 -5.64
C HIS A 94 15.25 -18.80 -4.17
N GLY A 95 14.07 -18.74 -3.57
CA GLY A 95 13.90 -18.34 -2.17
C GLY A 95 13.50 -16.87 -1.97
N SER A 96 13.57 -16.03 -3.01
CA SER A 96 13.13 -14.63 -2.95
C SER A 96 11.67 -14.47 -2.51
N SER A 97 10.80 -15.42 -2.89
CA SER A 97 9.39 -15.43 -2.48
C SER A 97 9.21 -15.50 -0.96
N ARG A 98 10.10 -16.19 -0.24
CA ARG A 98 10.03 -16.24 1.23
C ARG A 98 10.34 -14.89 1.86
N ALA A 99 11.38 -14.21 1.37
CA ALA A 99 11.75 -12.88 1.85
C ALA A 99 10.64 -11.86 1.59
N ILE A 100 10.04 -11.87 0.37
CA ILE A 100 8.92 -10.98 0.04
C ILE A 100 7.70 -11.31 0.90
N SER A 101 7.38 -12.59 1.11
CA SER A 101 6.25 -13.00 1.94
C SER A 101 6.42 -12.59 3.41
N SER A 102 7.65 -12.63 3.95
CA SER A 102 7.91 -12.14 5.31
C SER A 102 7.63 -10.64 5.46
N LEU A 103 7.93 -9.84 4.44
CA LEU A 103 7.70 -8.40 4.47
C LEU A 103 6.22 -7.99 4.46
N VAL A 104 5.33 -8.87 3.98
CA VAL A 104 3.87 -8.60 3.90
C VAL A 104 3.08 -9.27 5.03
N ARG A 105 3.72 -10.10 5.86
CA ARG A 105 3.06 -10.74 7.02
C ARG A 105 3.07 -9.81 8.22
N THR A 106 1.89 -9.58 8.77
CA THR A 106 1.70 -8.65 9.91
C THR A 106 2.21 -9.20 11.23
N GLU A 107 2.41 -10.51 11.33
CA GLU A 107 2.80 -11.20 12.57
C GLU A 107 4.31 -11.43 12.70
N GLU A 108 5.08 -11.09 11.67
CA GLU A 108 6.53 -11.29 11.64
C GLU A 108 7.29 -9.98 11.92
N GLN A 109 8.54 -10.10 12.33
CA GLN A 109 9.44 -8.96 12.48
C GLN A 109 9.84 -8.43 11.10
N GLY A 110 10.05 -7.11 10.98
CA GLY A 110 10.52 -6.53 9.73
C GLY A 110 9.41 -6.16 8.74
N VAL A 111 8.40 -5.47 9.22
CA VAL A 111 7.30 -4.93 8.39
C VAL A 111 7.74 -3.66 7.66
N ILE A 112 7.27 -3.47 6.42
CA ILE A 112 7.47 -2.23 5.68
C ILE A 112 6.48 -1.17 6.17
N TYR A 113 7.02 0.00 6.53
CA TYR A 113 6.24 1.18 6.87
C TYR A 113 6.58 2.32 5.92
N ARG A 114 5.59 3.14 5.65
CA ARG A 114 5.71 4.43 4.98
C ARG A 114 5.56 5.52 6.04
N VAL A 115 6.60 6.34 6.20
CA VAL A 115 6.67 7.37 7.23
C VAL A 115 7.11 8.71 6.65
N SER A 116 6.61 9.81 7.22
CA SER A 116 7.02 11.15 6.80
C SER A 116 8.47 11.41 7.16
N VAL A 117 9.18 12.15 6.33
CA VAL A 117 10.53 12.60 6.61
C VAL A 117 10.48 13.62 7.77
N PRO A 118 11.16 13.36 8.89
CA PRO A 118 11.23 14.34 9.97
C PRO A 118 12.06 15.56 9.55
N VAL A 119 11.77 16.71 10.12
CA VAL A 119 12.46 17.98 9.80
C VAL A 119 13.98 17.86 9.96
N SER A 120 14.44 17.08 10.93
CA SER A 120 15.87 16.82 11.20
C SER A 120 16.58 16.04 10.08
N TRP A 121 15.83 15.40 9.16
CA TRP A 121 16.37 14.62 8.05
C TRP A 121 16.36 15.40 6.72
N VAL A 122 15.64 16.52 6.67
CA VAL A 122 15.56 17.34 5.45
C VAL A 122 16.93 17.87 5.06
N GLY A 123 17.28 17.73 3.78
CA GLY A 123 18.58 18.14 3.21
C GLY A 123 19.74 17.19 3.50
N ARG A 124 19.52 16.13 4.29
CA ARG A 124 20.56 15.12 4.56
C ARG A 124 20.55 14.04 3.49
N SER A 125 21.70 13.41 3.29
CA SER A 125 21.87 12.33 2.32
C SER A 125 21.27 11.01 2.82
N PHE A 126 20.71 10.23 1.89
CA PHE A 126 20.11 8.92 2.18
C PHE A 126 21.10 7.98 2.87
N GLY A 127 22.36 7.93 2.40
CA GLY A 127 23.38 7.06 2.97
C GLY A 127 23.71 7.37 4.43
N ALA A 128 23.84 8.66 4.78
CA ALA A 128 24.08 9.06 6.17
C ALA A 128 22.91 8.71 7.08
N LEU A 129 21.67 8.90 6.57
CA LEU A 129 20.45 8.57 7.33
C LEU A 129 20.24 7.06 7.45
N LEU A 130 20.58 6.27 6.42
CA LEU A 130 20.51 4.82 6.47
C LEU A 130 21.42 4.26 7.58
N GLU A 131 22.67 4.72 7.68
CA GLU A 131 23.61 4.32 8.72
C GLU A 131 23.10 4.70 10.12
N GLU A 132 22.68 5.94 10.27
CA GLU A 132 22.16 6.48 11.54
C GLU A 132 20.92 5.74 12.02
N ALA A 133 19.89 5.59 11.18
CA ALA A 133 18.64 4.91 11.52
C ALA A 133 18.87 3.45 11.88
N LYS A 134 19.78 2.76 11.16
CA LYS A 134 20.14 1.38 11.47
C LYS A 134 20.85 1.25 12.79
N THR A 135 21.81 2.14 13.08
CA THR A 135 22.64 2.06 14.27
C THR A 135 21.87 2.49 15.53
N GLN A 136 21.10 3.55 15.45
CA GLN A 136 20.43 4.13 16.62
C GLN A 136 19.08 3.48 16.93
N SER A 137 18.33 3.08 15.92
CA SER A 137 16.92 2.66 16.09
C SER A 137 16.62 1.29 15.48
N ASN A 138 17.61 0.60 14.91
CA ASN A 138 17.44 -0.67 14.19
C ASN A 138 16.38 -0.59 13.06
N ILE A 139 16.27 0.56 12.43
CA ILE A 139 15.39 0.82 11.28
C ILE A 139 16.22 0.73 10.00
N LEU A 140 15.73 0.01 9.00
CA LEU A 140 16.37 -0.06 7.69
C LEU A 140 15.60 0.83 6.71
N LEU A 141 16.23 1.91 6.24
CA LEU A 141 15.69 2.69 5.13
C LEU A 141 15.82 1.89 3.83
N VAL A 142 14.75 1.76 3.08
CA VAL A 142 14.77 1.00 1.81
C VAL A 142 14.44 1.85 0.60
N GLY A 143 13.82 3.02 0.78
CA GLY A 143 13.49 3.90 -0.34
C GLY A 143 12.99 5.28 0.06
N ILE A 144 12.88 6.13 -0.95
CA ILE A 144 12.34 7.50 -0.85
C ILE A 144 11.15 7.60 -1.80
N GLU A 145 10.07 8.16 -1.33
CA GLU A 145 8.91 8.50 -2.14
C GLU A 145 8.82 10.02 -2.29
N SER A 146 8.70 10.48 -3.53
CA SER A 146 8.53 11.90 -3.84
C SER A 146 7.13 12.39 -3.46
N SER A 147 6.94 13.71 -3.42
CA SER A 147 5.61 14.34 -3.26
C SER A 147 4.63 14.00 -4.38
N ALA A 148 5.13 13.54 -5.53
CA ALA A 148 4.31 13.05 -6.65
C ALA A 148 3.88 11.59 -6.49
N GLY A 149 4.38 10.88 -5.45
CA GLY A 149 4.08 9.47 -5.18
C GLY A 149 5.03 8.47 -5.86
N ASP A 150 6.10 8.96 -6.51
CA ASP A 150 7.10 8.09 -7.14
C ASP A 150 8.03 7.50 -6.08
N LEU A 151 7.97 6.19 -5.90
CA LEU A 151 8.84 5.46 -4.97
C LEU A 151 10.10 4.97 -5.67
N VAL A 152 11.26 5.39 -5.18
CA VAL A 152 12.57 4.89 -5.59
C VAL A 152 13.13 4.02 -4.48
N LEU A 153 13.24 2.71 -4.73
CA LEU A 153 13.89 1.78 -3.81
C LEU A 153 15.41 1.79 -4.02
N ASN A 154 16.14 1.68 -2.91
CA ASN A 154 17.61 1.69 -2.89
C ASN A 154 18.20 2.88 -3.69
N PRO A 155 17.82 4.12 -3.38
CA PRO A 155 18.35 5.29 -4.06
C PRO A 155 19.86 5.43 -3.81
N PRO A 156 20.60 6.19 -4.66
CA PRO A 156 22.01 6.52 -4.41
C PRO A 156 22.21 7.14 -3.03
N GLY A 157 23.34 6.83 -2.40
CA GLY A 157 23.63 7.29 -1.04
C GLY A 157 23.75 8.82 -0.90
N ASP A 158 24.05 9.53 -1.96
CA ASP A 158 24.15 11.00 -2.04
C ASP A 158 22.79 11.68 -2.33
N CYS A 159 21.75 10.91 -2.61
CA CYS A 159 20.40 11.43 -2.76
C CYS A 159 19.95 12.13 -1.48
N THR A 160 19.46 13.36 -1.59
CA THR A 160 19.02 14.17 -0.44
C THR A 160 17.50 14.10 -0.24
N LEU A 161 17.05 14.10 1.03
CA LEU A 161 15.63 14.06 1.38
C LEU A 161 15.05 15.48 1.39
N GLY A 162 13.87 15.65 0.80
CA GLY A 162 13.07 16.88 0.83
C GLY A 162 11.98 16.86 1.91
N GLU A 163 11.42 18.01 2.24
CA GLU A 163 10.38 18.18 3.27
C GLU A 163 9.09 17.38 3.02
N LEU A 164 8.71 17.24 1.75
CA LEU A 164 7.47 16.54 1.35
C LEU A 164 7.70 15.08 0.95
N HIS A 165 8.90 14.57 1.18
CA HIS A 165 9.20 13.18 0.91
C HIS A 165 8.61 12.27 1.99
N MET A 166 8.27 11.05 1.60
CA MET A 166 8.07 9.94 2.51
C MET A 166 9.25 8.98 2.37
N VAL A 167 9.54 8.25 3.44
CA VAL A 167 10.54 7.18 3.38
C VAL A 167 9.85 5.83 3.61
N ALA A 168 10.24 4.85 2.80
CA ALA A 168 9.92 3.46 3.03
C ALA A 168 10.98 2.85 3.94
N VAL A 169 10.55 2.24 5.03
CA VAL A 169 11.43 1.65 6.03
C VAL A 169 11.00 0.25 6.42
N ILE A 170 11.95 -0.61 6.79
CA ILE A 170 11.67 -1.89 7.43
C ILE A 170 11.97 -1.74 8.92
N ALA A 171 10.98 -2.03 9.77
CA ALA A 171 11.11 -1.98 11.21
C ALA A 171 10.20 -3.01 11.88
N ASN A 172 10.48 -3.36 13.14
CA ASN A 172 9.66 -4.31 13.91
C ASN A 172 8.36 -3.67 14.44
N GLN A 173 8.33 -2.36 14.55
CA GLN A 173 7.17 -1.56 14.95
C GLN A 173 7.16 -0.28 14.13
N ARG A 174 5.98 0.35 13.97
CA ARG A 174 5.89 1.62 13.26
C ARG A 174 6.78 2.67 13.93
N PRO A 175 7.83 3.16 13.26
CA PRO A 175 8.74 4.10 13.87
C PRO A 175 8.09 5.48 14.04
N GLN A 176 8.44 6.13 15.14
CA GLN A 176 8.22 7.55 15.36
C GLN A 176 9.58 8.22 15.15
N LEU A 177 9.79 8.75 13.93
CA LEU A 177 11.04 9.41 13.53
C LEU A 177 11.05 10.88 13.89
#